data_ecad588d6ac949797d42f71904488e78
#
_entry.id   ecad588d6ac949797d42f71904488e78
#
_cell.length_a   1.000
_cell.length_b   1.000
_cell.length_c   1.000
_cell.angle_alpha   90.00
_cell.angle_beta   90.00
_cell.angle_gamma   90.00
#
_symmetry.space_group_name_H-M   'P 1'
#
loop_
_entity.id
_entity.type
_entity.pdbx_description
1 polymer ?
#
loop_
_entity_poly.entity_id
_entity_poly.type
_entity_poly.pdbx_seq_one_letter_code
_entity_poly.pdbx_strand_id
1 'polypeptide(L)'
;DINTNDVASIDVLKDASSAAVYGSQAANGVIVITTKKGKGKEDGSASVTFNANVGFVQSANQMPILDGKGYLKYRQDYNIGNSSSDYLAQYPEIYTNPFELDGTGVNPLDWYNYNQKTPVSSVSDEELTRAWLSRLQLYTPEIDNYIAGIETNWADLVLHKGFTQDYTVSVSNRTDKVNYHWSLGYVDREGIIVGDDYKNLRTRLNLDSKITSFLTIGMNANFAIRDESSQPVDWKAMAKNSP
;
A
#
# COMPACT_ATOMS: atom_id res chain seq x y z
N ASP A 1 10.50 11.70 -15.52
CA ASP A 1 11.14 11.50 -14.20
C ASP A 1 12.53 12.07 -14.17
N ILE A 2 12.83 12.88 -13.15
CA ILE A 2 14.17 13.42 -12.89
C ILE A 2 14.72 12.68 -11.67
N ASN A 3 15.94 12.13 -11.82
CA ASN A 3 16.66 11.58 -10.69
C ASN A 3 17.08 12.74 -9.76
N THR A 4 16.73 12.66 -8.48
CA THR A 4 17.12 13.66 -7.49
C THR A 4 18.65 13.79 -7.39
N ASN A 5 19.38 12.71 -7.63
CA ASN A 5 20.84 12.72 -7.70
C ASN A 5 21.41 13.52 -8.88
N ASP A 6 20.62 13.78 -9.94
CA ASP A 6 20.99 14.60 -11.08
C ASP A 6 20.57 16.08 -10.94
N VAL A 7 19.89 16.45 -9.87
CA VAL A 7 19.46 17.83 -9.62
C VAL A 7 20.61 18.64 -9.05
N ALA A 8 20.86 19.81 -9.65
CA ALA A 8 21.83 20.80 -9.18
C ALA A 8 21.18 21.87 -8.30
N SER A 9 20.01 22.40 -8.73
CA SER A 9 19.21 23.35 -7.97
C SER A 9 17.72 23.20 -8.28
N ILE A 10 16.89 23.63 -7.32
CA ILE A 10 15.44 23.79 -7.48
C ILE A 10 15.12 25.22 -7.08
N ASP A 11 14.62 26.00 -8.03
CA ASP A 11 14.26 27.39 -7.84
C ASP A 11 12.75 27.53 -7.95
N VAL A 12 12.10 28.20 -7.00
CA VAL A 12 10.66 28.42 -6.99
C VAL A 12 10.39 29.90 -7.27
N LEU A 13 9.84 30.19 -8.45
CA LEU A 13 9.46 31.53 -8.87
C LEU A 13 8.01 31.78 -8.47
N LYS A 14 7.80 32.63 -7.46
CA LYS A 14 6.46 32.95 -6.91
C LYS A 14 5.95 34.33 -7.35
N ASP A 15 6.83 35.22 -7.81
CA ASP A 15 6.50 36.57 -8.23
C ASP A 15 6.14 36.60 -9.72
N ALA A 16 5.17 37.44 -10.05
CA ALA A 16 4.64 37.57 -11.41
C ALA A 16 5.69 38.01 -12.43
N SER A 17 6.70 38.79 -12.02
CA SER A 17 7.76 39.30 -12.92
C SER A 17 8.70 38.19 -13.36
N SER A 18 9.13 37.31 -12.47
CA SER A 18 9.99 36.16 -12.79
C SER A 18 9.21 35.03 -13.48
N ALA A 19 7.92 34.88 -13.18
CA ALA A 19 7.05 33.90 -13.80
C ALA A 19 6.56 34.29 -15.21
N ALA A 20 6.55 35.58 -15.56
CA ALA A 20 6.01 36.11 -16.84
C ALA A 20 6.65 35.48 -18.08
N VAL A 21 7.94 35.08 -18.00
CA VAL A 21 8.67 34.44 -19.10
C VAL A 21 8.07 33.09 -19.49
N TYR A 22 7.33 32.45 -18.58
CA TYR A 22 6.72 31.13 -18.76
C TYR A 22 5.24 31.16 -19.18
N GLY A 23 4.71 32.41 -19.45
CA GLY A 23 3.37 32.61 -19.97
C GLY A 23 2.24 32.42 -18.95
N SER A 24 1.00 32.25 -19.45
CA SER A 24 -0.21 32.17 -18.61
C SER A 24 -0.27 30.96 -17.68
N GLN A 25 0.44 29.91 -17.98
CA GLN A 25 0.52 28.72 -17.12
C GLN A 25 1.31 28.95 -15.83
N ALA A 26 2.08 30.03 -15.77
CA ALA A 26 2.88 30.40 -14.62
C ALA A 26 2.11 31.14 -13.50
N ALA A 27 0.80 31.39 -13.67
CA ALA A 27 -0.02 32.14 -12.73
C ALA A 27 0.02 31.62 -11.27
N ASN A 28 0.25 30.28 -11.09
CA ASN A 28 0.35 29.64 -9.78
C ASN A 28 1.80 29.45 -9.31
N GLY A 29 2.78 30.08 -9.98
CA GLY A 29 4.21 29.94 -9.74
C GLY A 29 4.86 28.89 -10.65
N VAL A 30 6.20 28.93 -10.71
CA VAL A 30 7.02 28.06 -11.54
C VAL A 30 8.10 27.40 -10.68
N ILE A 31 8.28 26.10 -10.84
CA ILE A 31 9.40 25.37 -10.26
C ILE A 31 10.41 25.08 -11.37
N VAL A 32 11.58 25.71 -11.28
CA VAL A 32 12.70 25.49 -12.20
C VAL A 32 13.66 24.48 -11.63
N ILE A 33 13.81 23.35 -12.31
CA ILE A 33 14.75 22.30 -11.90
C ILE A 33 15.96 22.34 -12.84
N THR A 34 17.11 22.71 -12.29
CA THR A 34 18.37 22.70 -13.02
C THR A 34 19.10 21.39 -12.76
N THR A 35 19.47 20.68 -13.81
CA THR A 35 20.22 19.41 -13.69
C THR A 35 21.72 19.66 -13.70
N LYS A 36 22.45 18.72 -13.09
CA LYS A 36 23.91 18.76 -13.00
C LYS A 36 24.54 18.81 -14.40
N LYS A 37 25.56 19.65 -14.53
CA LYS A 37 26.50 19.69 -15.66
C LYS A 37 27.84 19.12 -15.23
N GLY A 38 28.74 18.94 -16.19
CA GLY A 38 30.08 18.42 -15.92
C GLY A 38 30.83 19.24 -14.87
N LYS A 39 31.43 18.56 -13.93
CA LYS A 39 32.37 19.12 -12.97
C LYS A 39 33.69 18.37 -13.10
N GLY A 40 34.69 19.06 -13.59
CA GLY A 40 36.05 18.52 -13.68
C GLY A 40 36.75 18.58 -12.31
N LYS A 41 37.78 17.73 -12.17
CA LYS A 41 38.74 17.86 -11.07
C LYS A 41 39.88 18.79 -11.50
N GLU A 42 40.64 19.29 -10.53
CA GLU A 42 41.79 20.18 -10.78
C GLU A 42 42.86 19.54 -11.67
N ASP A 43 42.98 18.20 -11.57
CA ASP A 43 43.93 17.42 -12.38
C ASP A 43 43.43 17.09 -13.80
N GLY A 44 42.23 17.59 -14.17
CA GLY A 44 41.60 17.32 -15.47
C GLY A 44 40.95 15.94 -15.60
N SER A 45 40.99 15.11 -14.56
CA SER A 45 40.37 13.78 -14.57
C SER A 45 38.87 13.84 -14.40
N ALA A 46 38.16 12.78 -14.86
CA ALA A 46 36.74 12.65 -14.67
C ALA A 46 36.39 12.37 -13.20
N SER A 47 35.30 12.94 -12.75
CA SER A 47 34.70 12.64 -11.45
C SER A 47 33.68 11.51 -11.60
N VAL A 48 33.89 10.42 -10.85
CA VAL A 48 32.93 9.32 -10.75
C VAL A 48 32.29 9.36 -9.39
N THR A 49 30.96 9.29 -9.36
CA THR A 49 30.19 9.26 -8.12
C THR A 49 29.26 8.05 -8.14
N PHE A 50 29.24 7.31 -7.04
CA PHE A 50 28.28 6.23 -6.80
C PHE A 50 27.48 6.55 -5.56
N ASN A 51 26.14 6.48 -5.69
CA ASN A 51 25.20 6.61 -4.59
C ASN A 51 24.40 5.33 -4.48
N ALA A 52 24.22 4.84 -3.27
CA ALA A 52 23.39 3.69 -2.96
C ALA A 52 22.53 4.02 -1.74
N ASN A 53 21.20 3.88 -1.89
CA ASN A 53 20.26 3.97 -0.81
C ASN A 53 19.50 2.65 -0.73
N VAL A 54 19.54 2.04 0.44
CA VAL A 54 18.86 0.77 0.70
C VAL A 54 18.07 0.94 2.00
N GLY A 55 16.82 0.47 2.01
CA GLY A 55 15.97 0.60 3.18
C GLY A 55 14.85 -0.42 3.23
N PHE A 56 14.29 -0.58 4.41
CA PHE A 56 13.07 -1.34 4.64
C PHE A 56 11.92 -0.38 4.89
N VAL A 57 10.76 -0.75 4.36
CA VAL A 57 9.50 -0.05 4.60
C VAL A 57 8.60 -0.97 5.40
N GLN A 58 8.03 -0.46 6.49
CA GLN A 58 7.06 -1.20 7.29
C GLN A 58 5.92 -0.28 7.72
N SER A 59 4.76 -0.86 7.99
CA SER A 59 3.64 -0.10 8.54
C SER A 59 4.01 0.43 9.93
N ALA A 60 3.89 1.75 10.13
CA ALA A 60 4.11 2.38 11.44
C ALA A 60 2.94 2.14 12.40
N ASN A 61 1.72 2.16 11.85
CA ASN A 61 0.48 1.88 12.57
C ASN A 61 -0.39 0.97 11.72
N GLN A 62 -0.52 -0.28 12.13
CA GLN A 62 -1.47 -1.20 11.54
C GLN A 62 -2.81 -1.04 12.28
N MET A 63 -3.88 -0.77 11.53
CA MET A 63 -5.21 -0.77 12.10
C MET A 63 -5.50 -2.18 12.64
N PRO A 64 -5.92 -2.32 13.91
CA PRO A 64 -6.26 -3.62 14.44
C PRO A 64 -7.45 -4.19 13.65
N ILE A 65 -7.33 -5.43 13.23
CA ILE A 65 -8.41 -6.22 12.65
C ILE A 65 -8.97 -7.11 13.76
N LEU A 66 -10.25 -7.42 13.64
CA LEU A 66 -10.88 -8.38 14.54
C LEU A 66 -10.33 -9.78 14.25
N ASP A 67 -9.96 -10.49 15.30
CA ASP A 67 -9.79 -11.94 15.26
C ASP A 67 -11.15 -12.63 15.18
N GLY A 68 -11.17 -13.96 15.06
CA GLY A 68 -12.40 -14.74 14.94
C GLY A 68 -13.38 -14.48 16.08
N LYS A 69 -12.90 -14.39 17.32
CA LYS A 69 -13.76 -14.09 18.49
C LYS A 69 -14.33 -12.66 18.41
N GLY A 70 -13.51 -11.69 18.11
CA GLY A 70 -13.92 -10.30 17.95
C GLY A 70 -14.93 -10.14 16.81
N TYR A 71 -14.73 -10.87 15.70
CA TYR A 71 -15.66 -10.87 14.58
C TYR A 71 -17.03 -11.47 14.97
N LEU A 72 -17.06 -12.61 15.64
CA LEU A 72 -18.31 -13.21 16.12
C LEU A 72 -19.04 -12.30 17.11
N LYS A 73 -18.30 -11.66 18.03
CA LYS A 73 -18.86 -10.67 18.95
C LYS A 73 -19.46 -9.49 18.20
N TYR A 74 -18.75 -8.97 17.21
CA TYR A 74 -19.27 -7.90 16.34
C TYR A 74 -20.56 -8.33 15.63
N ARG A 75 -20.60 -9.54 15.07
CA ARG A 75 -21.78 -10.08 14.40
C ARG A 75 -22.96 -10.24 15.37
N GLN A 76 -22.70 -10.69 16.59
CA GLN A 76 -23.70 -10.79 17.66
C GLN A 76 -24.28 -9.41 17.98
N ASP A 77 -23.44 -8.42 18.29
CA ASP A 77 -23.85 -7.08 18.66
C ASP A 77 -24.59 -6.38 17.51
N TYR A 78 -24.13 -6.58 16.27
CA TYR A 78 -24.80 -6.08 15.07
C TYR A 78 -26.21 -6.64 14.91
N ASN A 79 -26.39 -7.95 15.07
CA ASN A 79 -27.71 -8.58 14.93
C ASN A 79 -28.64 -8.20 16.08
N ILE A 80 -28.15 -8.11 17.31
CA ILE A 80 -28.93 -7.58 18.44
C ILE A 80 -29.39 -6.15 18.17
N GLY A 81 -28.49 -5.27 17.75
CA GLY A 81 -28.81 -3.87 17.49
C GLY A 81 -29.77 -3.64 16.33
N ASN A 82 -29.86 -4.59 15.39
CA ASN A 82 -30.78 -4.52 14.25
C ASN A 82 -32.10 -5.32 14.45
N SER A 83 -32.24 -5.99 15.57
CA SER A 83 -33.46 -6.73 15.90
C SER A 83 -34.46 -5.86 16.71
N SER A 84 -35.77 -6.09 16.52
CA SER A 84 -36.76 -5.41 17.33
C SER A 84 -36.78 -5.98 18.77
N SER A 85 -37.16 -5.13 19.73
CA SER A 85 -37.34 -5.55 21.13
C SER A 85 -38.31 -6.70 21.28
N ASP A 86 -39.38 -6.72 20.50
CA ASP A 86 -40.40 -7.77 20.54
C ASP A 86 -39.81 -9.11 20.06
N TYR A 87 -38.99 -9.09 19.01
CA TYR A 87 -38.28 -10.28 18.53
C TYR A 87 -37.30 -10.82 19.57
N LEU A 88 -36.51 -9.97 20.19
CA LEU A 88 -35.58 -10.37 21.24
C LEU A 88 -36.29 -10.89 22.50
N ALA A 89 -37.48 -10.31 22.85
CA ALA A 89 -38.27 -10.79 23.94
C ALA A 89 -38.93 -12.15 23.66
N GLN A 90 -39.32 -12.39 22.39
CA GLN A 90 -39.86 -13.68 21.95
C GLN A 90 -38.80 -14.78 21.89
N TYR A 91 -37.57 -14.44 21.53
CA TYR A 91 -36.47 -15.37 21.35
C TYR A 91 -35.27 -14.90 22.18
N PRO A 92 -35.30 -15.03 23.51
CA PRO A 92 -34.22 -14.58 24.37
C PRO A 92 -32.92 -15.31 24.03
N GLU A 93 -31.80 -14.59 24.06
CA GLU A 93 -30.46 -15.10 23.80
C GLU A 93 -30.27 -15.72 22.39
N ILE A 94 -31.13 -15.38 21.41
CA ILE A 94 -31.12 -16.00 20.07
C ILE A 94 -29.77 -15.90 19.34
N TYR A 95 -28.97 -14.85 19.62
CA TYR A 95 -27.66 -14.60 19.03
C TYR A 95 -26.50 -14.99 19.94
N THR A 96 -26.79 -15.41 21.17
CA THR A 96 -25.78 -15.87 22.14
C THR A 96 -25.26 -17.26 21.76
N ASN A 97 -24.00 -17.50 22.02
CA ASN A 97 -23.39 -18.81 21.84
C ASN A 97 -24.15 -19.85 22.71
N PRO A 98 -24.70 -20.92 22.11
CA PRO A 98 -25.49 -21.89 22.85
C PRO A 98 -24.74 -22.63 23.95
N PHE A 99 -23.41 -22.59 23.93
CA PHE A 99 -22.55 -23.15 24.98
C PHE A 99 -22.27 -22.15 26.13
N GLU A 100 -22.76 -20.94 26.04
CA GLU A 100 -22.61 -19.86 27.03
C GLU A 100 -23.97 -19.40 27.61
N LEU A 101 -25.00 -20.26 27.55
CA LEU A 101 -26.34 -19.95 28.02
C LEU A 101 -26.54 -20.17 29.53
N ASP A 102 -25.50 -20.63 30.24
CA ASP A 102 -25.58 -20.86 31.68
C ASP A 102 -26.00 -19.60 32.45
N GLY A 103 -27.01 -19.75 33.31
CA GLY A 103 -27.53 -18.64 34.11
C GLY A 103 -28.55 -17.74 33.39
N THR A 104 -28.76 -17.91 32.08
CA THR A 104 -29.76 -17.11 31.32
C THR A 104 -31.21 -17.63 31.46
N GLY A 105 -31.35 -18.85 31.92
CA GLY A 105 -32.64 -19.55 31.98
C GLY A 105 -33.09 -20.17 30.64
N VAL A 106 -32.26 -20.12 29.61
CA VAL A 106 -32.50 -20.71 28.29
C VAL A 106 -31.75 -22.02 28.16
N ASN A 107 -32.44 -23.08 27.77
CA ASN A 107 -31.82 -24.37 27.49
C ASN A 107 -31.34 -24.43 26.03
N PRO A 108 -30.15 -24.99 25.71
CA PRO A 108 -29.65 -25.10 24.35
C PRO A 108 -30.60 -25.78 23.35
N LEU A 109 -31.33 -26.80 23.76
CA LEU A 109 -32.30 -27.48 22.91
C LEU A 109 -33.51 -26.60 22.60
N ASP A 110 -34.04 -25.87 23.61
CA ASP A 110 -35.12 -24.91 23.42
C ASP A 110 -34.69 -23.75 22.55
N TRP A 111 -33.44 -23.25 22.78
CA TRP A 111 -32.79 -22.26 21.95
C TRP A 111 -32.67 -22.73 20.50
N TYR A 112 -32.24 -23.97 20.23
CA TYR A 112 -32.17 -24.52 18.89
C TYR A 112 -33.52 -24.56 18.20
N ASN A 113 -34.56 -24.93 18.94
CA ASN A 113 -35.95 -25.10 18.45
C ASN A 113 -36.68 -23.78 18.17
N TYR A 114 -36.18 -22.62 18.56
CA TYR A 114 -36.85 -21.33 18.39
C TYR A 114 -37.45 -21.10 16.99
N ASN A 115 -36.72 -21.44 15.95
CA ASN A 115 -37.12 -21.21 14.56
C ASN A 115 -37.35 -22.50 13.77
N GLN A 116 -37.47 -23.65 14.46
CA GLN A 116 -37.70 -24.92 13.79
C GLN A 116 -39.19 -25.11 13.51
N LYS A 117 -39.52 -25.48 12.27
CA LYS A 117 -40.92 -25.84 11.91
C LYS A 117 -41.39 -27.09 12.65
N THR A 118 -40.51 -28.03 12.89
CA THR A 118 -40.74 -29.25 13.64
C THR A 118 -39.65 -29.33 14.72
N PRO A 119 -40.00 -29.15 16.00
CA PRO A 119 -39.04 -29.26 17.09
C PRO A 119 -38.43 -30.63 17.16
N VAL A 120 -37.11 -30.67 17.47
CA VAL A 120 -36.36 -31.90 17.67
C VAL A 120 -36.24 -32.20 19.19
N SER A 121 -36.01 -33.47 19.52
CA SER A 121 -35.85 -33.91 20.91
C SER A 121 -34.41 -34.01 21.35
N SER A 122 -33.44 -33.92 20.41
CA SER A 122 -32.01 -33.90 20.67
C SER A 122 -31.31 -33.13 19.58
N VAL A 123 -30.16 -32.54 19.88
CA VAL A 123 -29.33 -31.78 18.97
C VAL A 123 -27.86 -32.02 19.32
N SER A 124 -27.00 -32.18 18.32
CA SER A 124 -25.56 -32.31 18.49
C SER A 124 -24.89 -30.94 18.64
N ASP A 125 -23.67 -30.95 19.21
CA ASP A 125 -22.86 -29.75 19.37
C ASP A 125 -22.53 -29.09 18.00
N GLU A 126 -22.32 -29.89 16.96
CA GLU A 126 -22.11 -29.34 15.61
C GLU A 126 -23.36 -28.67 15.07
N GLU A 127 -24.54 -29.26 15.25
CA GLU A 127 -25.81 -28.64 14.83
C GLU A 127 -26.09 -27.34 15.60
N LEU A 128 -25.81 -27.32 16.90
CA LEU A 128 -25.88 -26.09 17.72
C LEU A 128 -24.94 -25.02 17.19
N THR A 129 -23.69 -25.37 16.90
CA THR A 129 -22.68 -24.44 16.36
C THR A 129 -23.11 -23.89 15.00
N ARG A 130 -23.57 -24.75 14.10
CA ARG A 130 -24.05 -24.35 12.76
C ARG A 130 -25.27 -23.43 12.85
N ALA A 131 -26.21 -23.74 13.74
CA ALA A 131 -27.39 -22.90 13.97
C ALA A 131 -27.02 -21.52 14.51
N TRP A 132 -26.09 -21.47 15.48
CA TRP A 132 -25.60 -20.20 16.05
C TRP A 132 -24.94 -19.33 14.99
N LEU A 133 -23.94 -19.87 14.27
CA LEU A 133 -23.22 -19.11 13.24
C LEU A 133 -24.15 -18.66 12.09
N SER A 134 -25.11 -19.51 11.72
CA SER A 134 -26.14 -19.14 10.74
C SER A 134 -27.03 -17.96 11.23
N ARG A 135 -27.38 -17.93 12.51
CA ARG A 135 -28.12 -16.81 13.13
C ARG A 135 -27.31 -15.53 13.18
N LEU A 136 -26.00 -15.65 13.33
CA LEU A 136 -25.07 -14.53 13.18
C LEU A 136 -24.89 -14.10 11.72
N GLN A 137 -25.59 -14.73 10.77
CA GLN A 137 -25.55 -14.47 9.33
C GLN A 137 -24.17 -14.72 8.71
N LEU A 138 -23.47 -15.75 9.16
CA LEU A 138 -22.29 -16.25 8.49
C LEU A 138 -22.69 -17.14 7.29
N TYR A 139 -21.88 -17.10 6.24
CA TYR A 139 -22.05 -17.96 5.07
C TYR A 139 -21.53 -19.36 5.33
N THR A 140 -22.00 -20.35 4.57
CA THR A 140 -21.58 -21.75 4.73
C THR A 140 -20.07 -21.96 4.76
N PRO A 141 -19.24 -21.36 3.88
CA PRO A 141 -17.79 -21.50 3.95
C PRO A 141 -17.17 -20.97 5.26
N GLU A 142 -17.72 -19.88 5.81
CA GLU A 142 -17.24 -19.31 7.08
C GLU A 142 -17.57 -20.26 8.25
N ILE A 143 -18.79 -20.86 8.23
CA ILE A 143 -19.23 -21.83 9.22
C ILE A 143 -18.34 -23.10 9.16
N ASP A 144 -18.06 -23.61 7.96
CA ASP A 144 -17.25 -24.80 7.77
C ASP A 144 -15.80 -24.54 8.21
N ASN A 145 -15.24 -23.38 7.91
CA ASN A 145 -13.92 -22.97 8.40
C ASN A 145 -13.86 -22.86 9.91
N TYR A 146 -14.87 -22.25 10.54
CA TYR A 146 -14.96 -22.17 11.99
C TYR A 146 -14.96 -23.55 12.65
N ILE A 147 -15.77 -24.50 12.13
CA ILE A 147 -15.83 -25.88 12.64
C ILE A 147 -14.50 -26.61 12.42
N ALA A 148 -13.82 -26.34 11.31
CA ALA A 148 -12.50 -26.88 11.03
C ALA A 148 -11.37 -26.23 11.85
N GLY A 149 -11.66 -25.17 12.62
CA GLY A 149 -10.66 -24.42 13.39
C GLY A 149 -9.71 -23.60 12.49
N ILE A 150 -10.17 -23.22 11.30
CA ILE A 150 -9.41 -22.41 10.35
C ILE A 150 -9.76 -20.95 10.59
N GLU A 151 -8.75 -20.15 10.90
CA GLU A 151 -8.84 -18.69 11.02
C GLU A 151 -7.83 -18.04 10.08
N THR A 152 -8.23 -16.99 9.40
CA THR A 152 -7.40 -16.29 8.43
C THR A 152 -7.08 -14.87 8.92
N ASN A 153 -5.80 -14.60 9.17
CA ASN A 153 -5.33 -13.23 9.38
C ASN A 153 -5.08 -12.56 8.01
N TRP A 154 -6.04 -11.82 7.54
CA TRP A 154 -5.96 -11.12 6.26
C TRP A 154 -4.82 -10.10 6.20
N ALA A 155 -4.42 -9.51 7.34
CA ALA A 155 -3.30 -8.59 7.39
C ALA A 155 -1.99 -9.30 7.03
N ASP A 156 -1.75 -10.48 7.59
CA ASP A 156 -0.53 -11.24 7.35
C ASP A 156 -0.43 -11.76 5.91
N LEU A 157 -1.57 -11.90 5.23
CA LEU A 157 -1.62 -12.32 3.83
C LEU A 157 -1.34 -11.17 2.86
N VAL A 158 -1.73 -9.94 3.21
CA VAL A 158 -1.66 -8.79 2.28
C VAL A 158 -0.61 -7.76 2.66
N LEU A 159 -0.10 -7.80 3.88
CA LEU A 159 0.92 -6.88 4.37
C LEU A 159 2.24 -7.60 4.61
N HIS A 160 3.31 -7.01 4.12
CA HIS A 160 4.67 -7.49 4.37
C HIS A 160 5.63 -6.31 4.63
N LYS A 161 6.87 -6.63 4.93
CA LYS A 161 7.93 -5.62 4.97
C LYS A 161 8.41 -5.39 3.55
N GLY A 162 8.28 -4.16 3.08
CA GLY A 162 8.82 -3.76 1.79
C GLY A 162 10.33 -3.54 1.84
N PHE A 163 10.97 -3.64 0.68
CA PHE A 163 12.39 -3.39 0.50
C PHE A 163 12.60 -2.37 -0.61
N THR A 164 13.44 -1.38 -0.35
CA THR A 164 13.72 -0.31 -1.33
C THR A 164 15.21 -0.23 -1.61
N GLN A 165 15.55 -0.09 -2.88
CA GLN A 165 16.92 0.08 -3.38
C GLN A 165 16.92 1.20 -4.42
N ASP A 166 17.90 2.10 -4.32
CA ASP A 166 18.16 3.15 -5.32
C ASP A 166 19.66 3.26 -5.51
N TYR A 167 20.12 2.91 -6.68
CA TYR A 167 21.52 2.97 -7.07
C TYR A 167 21.70 3.97 -8.19
N THR A 168 22.68 4.84 -8.05
CA THR A 168 23.04 5.79 -9.12
C THR A 168 24.54 5.87 -9.27
N VAL A 169 25.03 5.64 -10.48
CA VAL A 169 26.39 5.94 -10.88
C VAL A 169 26.38 7.14 -11.80
N SER A 170 27.32 8.06 -11.62
CA SER A 170 27.50 9.18 -12.53
C SER A 170 28.95 9.45 -12.82
N VAL A 171 29.23 9.90 -14.04
CA VAL A 171 30.54 10.30 -14.52
C VAL A 171 30.40 11.70 -15.07
N SER A 172 31.28 12.59 -14.64
CA SER A 172 31.28 13.96 -15.13
C SER A 172 32.70 14.49 -15.32
N ASN A 173 32.91 15.33 -16.32
CA ASN A 173 34.12 16.06 -16.51
C ASN A 173 33.81 17.43 -17.15
N ARG A 174 34.79 18.33 -16.98
CA ARG A 174 34.78 19.64 -17.61
C ARG A 174 36.16 20.02 -18.01
N THR A 175 36.36 20.22 -19.29
CA THR A 175 37.58 20.76 -19.89
C THR A 175 37.23 22.05 -20.64
N ASP A 176 38.21 22.71 -21.21
CA ASP A 176 38.01 23.92 -22.05
C ASP A 176 37.16 23.65 -23.30
N LYS A 177 37.11 22.39 -23.77
CA LYS A 177 36.45 21.98 -25.00
C LYS A 177 35.20 21.17 -24.76
N VAL A 178 35.13 20.40 -23.69
CA VAL A 178 34.03 19.45 -23.46
C VAL A 178 33.62 19.52 -22.00
N ASN A 179 32.28 19.61 -21.81
CA ASN A 179 31.65 19.54 -20.51
C ASN A 179 30.56 18.48 -20.58
N TYR A 180 30.67 17.40 -19.79
CA TYR A 180 29.66 16.36 -19.78
C TYR A 180 29.34 15.87 -18.39
N HIS A 181 28.10 15.44 -18.24
CA HIS A 181 27.58 14.69 -17.11
C HIS A 181 26.72 13.55 -17.66
N TRP A 182 27.11 12.33 -17.33
CA TRP A 182 26.34 11.13 -17.63
C TRP A 182 25.98 10.43 -16.33
N SER A 183 24.72 9.98 -16.20
CA SER A 183 24.25 9.19 -15.06
C SER A 183 23.44 7.99 -15.51
N LEU A 184 23.55 6.92 -14.72
CA LEU A 184 22.72 5.71 -14.81
C LEU A 184 22.17 5.42 -13.42
N GLY A 185 20.84 5.32 -13.31
CA GLY A 185 20.14 5.05 -12.05
C GLY A 185 19.24 3.84 -12.18
N TYR A 186 19.21 3.01 -11.14
CA TYR A 186 18.26 1.91 -10.97
C TYR A 186 17.54 2.06 -9.65
N VAL A 187 16.21 1.95 -9.70
CA VAL A 187 15.33 1.98 -8.54
C VAL A 187 14.49 0.71 -8.55
N ASP A 188 14.43 0.05 -7.39
CA ASP A 188 13.54 -1.06 -7.14
C ASP A 188 12.89 -0.83 -5.78
N ARG A 189 11.58 -0.73 -5.74
CA ARG A 189 10.81 -0.48 -4.54
C ARG A 189 9.70 -1.49 -4.43
N GLU A 190 9.76 -2.27 -3.38
CA GLU A 190 8.70 -3.14 -2.93
C GLU A 190 7.95 -2.42 -1.80
N GLY A 191 6.64 -2.21 -1.99
CA GLY A 191 5.77 -1.58 -0.98
C GLY A 191 5.48 -2.50 0.20
N ILE A 192 4.59 -2.06 1.07
CA ILE A 192 4.15 -2.86 2.23
C ILE A 192 2.91 -3.72 1.91
N ILE A 193 2.29 -3.52 0.77
CA ILE A 193 1.11 -4.26 0.32
C ILE A 193 1.53 -5.16 -0.82
N VAL A 194 1.11 -6.42 -0.79
CA VAL A 194 1.37 -7.38 -1.87
C VAL A 194 0.92 -6.80 -3.22
N GLY A 195 1.83 -6.82 -4.21
CA GLY A 195 1.60 -6.28 -5.54
C GLY A 195 1.87 -4.77 -5.67
N ASP A 196 2.41 -4.11 -4.66
CA ASP A 196 2.85 -2.71 -4.72
C ASP A 196 4.34 -2.63 -5.04
N ASP A 197 4.68 -2.83 -6.31
CA ASP A 197 6.05 -2.88 -6.81
C ASP A 197 6.31 -1.77 -7.84
N TYR A 198 7.51 -1.21 -7.80
CA TYR A 198 7.95 -0.20 -8.75
C TYR A 198 9.40 -0.40 -9.13
N LYS A 199 9.70 -0.52 -10.43
CA LYS A 199 11.06 -0.63 -10.96
C LYS A 199 11.31 0.45 -12.01
N ASN A 200 12.50 1.04 -11.96
CA ASN A 200 12.88 2.07 -12.92
C ASN A 200 14.37 2.04 -13.21
N LEU A 201 14.72 1.88 -14.48
CA LEU A 201 16.06 2.08 -15.01
C LEU A 201 16.06 3.37 -15.80
N ARG A 202 16.95 4.30 -15.47
CA ARG A 202 17.03 5.63 -16.08
C ARG A 202 18.45 6.03 -16.40
N THR A 203 18.65 6.71 -17.51
CA THR A 203 19.94 7.29 -17.87
C THR A 203 19.76 8.70 -18.38
N ARG A 204 20.74 9.54 -18.10
CA ARG A 204 20.79 10.94 -18.53
C ARG A 204 22.17 11.30 -19.02
N LEU A 205 22.23 12.02 -20.13
CA LEU A 205 23.46 12.61 -20.66
C LEU A 205 23.24 14.10 -20.91
N ASN A 206 24.07 14.92 -20.29
CA ASN A 206 24.22 16.32 -20.62
C ASN A 206 25.62 16.52 -21.19
N LEU A 207 25.72 17.05 -22.38
CA LEU A 207 26.97 17.25 -23.09
C LEU A 207 26.99 18.61 -23.74
N ASP A 208 28.02 19.41 -23.46
CA ASP A 208 28.32 20.64 -24.19
C ASP A 208 29.71 20.48 -24.78
N SER A 209 29.86 20.68 -26.08
CA SER A 209 31.16 20.56 -26.79
C SER A 209 31.44 21.80 -27.62
N LYS A 210 32.58 22.43 -27.35
CA LYS A 210 33.10 23.56 -28.13
C LYS A 210 33.89 23.02 -29.32
N ILE A 211 33.28 23.03 -30.50
CA ILE A 211 33.88 22.50 -31.74
C ILE A 211 34.89 23.48 -32.30
N THR A 212 34.52 24.77 -32.29
CA THR A 212 35.41 25.85 -32.72
C THR A 212 35.31 27.01 -31.74
N SER A 213 36.05 28.12 -31.98
CA SER A 213 35.94 29.34 -31.15
C SER A 213 34.55 29.98 -31.21
N PHE A 214 33.78 29.76 -32.29
CA PHE A 214 32.48 30.32 -32.50
C PHE A 214 31.35 29.30 -32.49
N LEU A 215 31.61 27.99 -32.40
CA LEU A 215 30.59 26.94 -32.44
C LEU A 215 30.68 26.06 -31.22
N THR A 216 29.59 26.05 -30.45
CA THR A 216 29.37 25.13 -29.36
C THR A 216 28.11 24.29 -29.64
N ILE A 217 28.16 22.97 -29.48
CA ILE A 217 27.03 22.04 -29.62
C ILE A 217 26.70 21.52 -28.25
N GLY A 218 25.39 21.65 -27.89
CA GLY A 218 24.83 21.08 -26.66
C GLY A 218 23.86 19.94 -26.95
N MET A 219 23.91 18.86 -26.15
CA MET A 219 22.98 17.75 -26.19
C MET A 219 22.52 17.40 -24.78
N ASN A 220 21.20 17.27 -24.62
CA ASN A 220 20.59 16.74 -23.42
C ASN A 220 19.72 15.54 -23.81
N ALA A 221 20.10 14.35 -23.36
CA ALA A 221 19.35 13.13 -23.59
C ALA A 221 18.92 12.52 -22.27
N ASN A 222 17.70 12.02 -22.22
CA ASN A 222 17.14 11.35 -21.07
C ASN A 222 16.32 10.15 -21.54
N PHE A 223 16.58 9.00 -20.94
CA PHE A 223 15.87 7.78 -21.24
C PHE A 223 15.50 7.06 -19.92
N ALA A 224 14.29 6.52 -19.85
CA ALA A 224 13.84 5.73 -18.71
C ALA A 224 12.96 4.57 -19.17
N ILE A 225 13.16 3.41 -18.56
CA ILE A 225 12.28 2.25 -18.64
C ILE A 225 11.69 2.06 -17.26
N ARG A 226 10.35 2.08 -17.17
CA ARG A 226 9.62 1.92 -15.93
C ARG A 226 8.70 0.73 -16.01
N ASP A 227 8.64 -0.03 -14.92
CA ASP A 227 7.59 -1.00 -14.67
C ASP A 227 6.69 -0.41 -13.56
N GLU A 228 5.49 -0.05 -13.95
CA GLU A 228 4.42 0.48 -13.13
C GLU A 228 3.19 -0.46 -13.18
N SER A 229 3.39 -1.72 -13.52
CA SER A 229 2.34 -2.73 -13.61
C SER A 229 1.82 -3.18 -12.25
N SER A 230 2.23 -2.49 -11.20
CA SER A 230 1.79 -2.69 -9.83
C SER A 230 0.27 -2.67 -9.72
N GLN A 231 -0.29 -3.74 -9.14
CA GLN A 231 -1.69 -3.85 -8.76
C GLN A 231 -1.78 -4.26 -7.29
N PRO A 232 -1.65 -3.29 -6.39
CA PRO A 232 -1.70 -3.58 -4.96
C PRO A 232 -3.06 -4.14 -4.58
N VAL A 233 -3.06 -5.12 -3.68
CA VAL A 233 -4.28 -5.68 -3.11
C VAL A 233 -5.05 -4.57 -2.39
N ASP A 234 -6.38 -4.52 -2.58
CA ASP A 234 -7.23 -3.60 -1.82
C ASP A 234 -7.34 -4.10 -0.36
N TRP A 235 -6.37 -3.67 0.43
CA TRP A 235 -6.28 -3.96 1.87
C TRP A 235 -7.58 -3.60 2.62
N LYS A 236 -8.23 -2.49 2.27
CA LYS A 236 -9.46 -2.05 2.96
C LYS A 236 -10.65 -2.95 2.64
N ALA A 237 -10.70 -3.49 1.44
CA ALA A 237 -11.71 -4.49 1.07
C ALA A 237 -11.45 -5.82 1.79
N MET A 238 -10.18 -6.25 1.84
CA MET A 238 -9.80 -7.50 2.52
C MET A 238 -10.05 -7.46 4.02
N ALA A 239 -9.78 -6.34 4.69
CA ALA A 239 -10.00 -6.16 6.12
C ALA A 239 -11.48 -6.21 6.56
N LYS A 240 -12.43 -6.24 5.62
CA LYS A 240 -13.87 -6.38 5.88
C LYS A 240 -14.35 -7.83 5.82
N ASN A 241 -13.52 -8.74 5.33
CA ASN A 241 -13.87 -10.14 5.25
C ASN A 241 -13.80 -10.78 6.65
N SER A 242 -14.54 -11.88 6.83
CA SER A 242 -14.43 -12.69 8.03
C SER A 242 -13.04 -13.31 8.13
N PRO A 243 -12.46 -13.36 9.33
CA PRO A 243 -11.17 -14.00 9.57
C PRO A 243 -11.21 -15.52 9.43
#